data_cf56ec97f525334083b7c2d5664eb19f
#
_entry.id   cf56ec97f525334083b7c2d5664eb19f
#
_cell.length_a   1.000
_cell.length_b   1.000
_cell.length_c   1.000
_cell.angle_alpha   90.00
_cell.angle_beta   90.00
_cell.angle_gamma   90.00
#
_symmetry.space_group_name_H-M   'P 1'
#
loop_
_entity.id
_entity.type
_entity.pdbx_description
1 polymer ?
#
loop_
_entity_poly.entity_id
_entity_poly.type
_entity_poly.pdbx_seq_one_letter_code
_entity_poly.pdbx_strand_id
1 'polypeptide(L)'
;MKEDRRLVSISRARSVRILGRYHIPDAAEEFDALPVDDVPTLEQRPAPLLPTAAPAASQAVSLDAWRALVRERIPAPETESQPHWNRAELAGRVAELCGGRASAAFTFAVSLLLDAQEQGEPAAWITTRESAFYPPDAAANGVDLAALVVVRTPGMEHVPRAADQLGRSGAFGLLILDLGAGARVPTPLLSRLLGLAQKHDMAIVCLTEKASDQPSLDSLVSLRADVLRSRQSPGRFACTLRVAKDKRHAPGWGETLLCRGPAGVQ
;
A
#
# COMPACT_ATOMS: atom_id res chain seq x y z
N MET A 1 -38.85 -0.02 21.62
CA MET A 1 -37.54 0.17 22.27
C MET A 1 -36.84 -1.16 22.57
N LYS A 2 -37.09 -2.24 21.79
CA LYS A 2 -36.47 -3.58 21.93
C LYS A 2 -35.81 -4.12 20.67
N GLU A 3 -35.89 -3.43 19.55
CA GLU A 3 -35.28 -3.91 18.28
C GLU A 3 -33.84 -3.47 18.07
N ASP A 4 -33.40 -2.32 18.59
CA ASP A 4 -32.02 -1.83 18.44
C ASP A 4 -30.93 -2.69 19.11
N ARG A 5 -31.29 -3.44 20.16
CA ARG A 5 -30.30 -4.32 20.83
C ARG A 5 -29.96 -5.59 20.06
N ARG A 6 -30.81 -6.02 19.12
CA ARG A 6 -30.53 -7.23 18.31
C ARG A 6 -29.59 -6.98 17.15
N LEU A 7 -29.66 -5.82 16.52
CA LEU A 7 -28.76 -5.47 15.42
C LEU A 7 -27.31 -5.26 15.87
N VAL A 8 -27.11 -4.64 17.04
CA VAL A 8 -25.76 -4.47 17.63
C VAL A 8 -25.15 -5.80 18.07
N SER A 9 -25.99 -6.77 18.50
CA SER A 9 -25.56 -8.12 18.90
C SER A 9 -25.10 -8.97 17.69
N ILE A 10 -25.76 -8.84 16.54
CA ILE A 10 -25.41 -9.61 15.32
C ILE A 10 -24.07 -9.13 14.73
N SER A 11 -23.81 -7.83 14.74
CA SER A 11 -22.53 -7.25 14.28
C SER A 11 -21.37 -7.71 15.20
N ARG A 12 -21.56 -7.69 16.52
CA ARG A 12 -20.57 -8.19 17.49
C ARG A 12 -20.29 -9.69 17.34
N ALA A 13 -21.32 -10.50 17.08
CA ALA A 13 -21.16 -11.94 16.95
C ALA A 13 -20.39 -12.34 15.69
N ARG A 14 -20.54 -11.62 14.57
CA ARG A 14 -19.77 -11.86 13.34
C ARG A 14 -18.31 -11.45 13.48
N SER A 15 -18.01 -10.32 14.09
CA SER A 15 -16.64 -9.88 14.38
C SER A 15 -15.90 -10.83 15.31
N VAL A 16 -16.59 -11.41 16.31
CA VAL A 16 -16.02 -12.37 17.26
C VAL A 16 -15.73 -13.73 16.59
N ARG A 17 -16.55 -14.17 15.62
CA ARG A 17 -16.29 -15.44 14.90
C ARG A 17 -15.09 -15.40 13.97
N ILE A 18 -14.78 -14.26 13.37
CA ILE A 18 -13.57 -14.09 12.55
C ILE A 18 -12.32 -14.07 13.43
N LEU A 19 -12.37 -13.39 14.59
CA LEU A 19 -11.28 -13.38 15.58
C LEU A 19 -11.01 -14.75 16.22
N GLY A 20 -12.00 -15.64 16.32
CA GLY A 20 -11.85 -16.96 16.92
C GLY A 20 -11.19 -18.03 16.04
N ARG A 21 -10.95 -17.75 14.75
CA ARG A 21 -10.27 -18.69 13.83
C ARG A 21 -8.80 -18.40 13.57
N TYR A 22 -8.30 -17.24 13.99
CA TYR A 22 -6.89 -16.87 13.85
C TYR A 22 -6.24 -16.77 15.23
N HIS A 23 -5.99 -17.94 15.82
CA HIS A 23 -5.07 -18.04 16.93
C HIS A 23 -3.66 -17.80 16.39
N ILE A 24 -3.00 -16.72 16.82
CA ILE A 24 -1.60 -16.48 16.55
C ILE A 24 -0.84 -17.34 17.55
N PRO A 25 -0.15 -18.43 17.15
CA PRO A 25 0.66 -19.19 18.09
C PRO A 25 1.77 -18.29 18.60
N ASP A 26 2.02 -18.35 19.90
CA ASP A 26 3.19 -17.73 20.53
C ASP A 26 4.43 -18.27 19.83
N ALA A 27 5.21 -17.35 19.26
CA ALA A 27 6.43 -17.69 18.52
C ALA A 27 7.58 -17.97 19.49
N ALA A 28 7.48 -19.06 20.22
CA ALA A 28 8.55 -19.58 21.08
C ALA A 28 8.50 -21.11 21.07
N GLU A 29 8.51 -21.73 19.89
CA GLU A 29 8.87 -23.16 19.81
C GLU A 29 9.40 -23.48 18.41
N GLU A 30 10.65 -23.95 18.41
CA GLU A 30 11.31 -24.87 17.49
C GLU A 30 11.50 -24.44 16.02
N PHE A 31 12.63 -23.76 15.77
CA PHE A 31 13.36 -23.90 14.53
C PHE A 31 14.29 -25.12 14.65
N ASP A 32 13.82 -26.27 14.27
CA ASP A 32 14.67 -27.42 14.03
C ASP A 32 15.41 -27.22 12.70
N ALA A 33 16.73 -27.32 12.77
CA ALA A 33 17.64 -27.12 11.65
C ALA A 33 17.45 -28.24 10.61
N LEU A 34 17.11 -27.85 9.38
CA LEU A 34 17.17 -28.75 8.24
C LEU A 34 18.65 -29.04 7.89
N PRO A 35 19.00 -30.29 7.58
CA PRO A 35 20.36 -30.68 7.23
C PRO A 35 20.80 -30.03 5.91
N VAL A 36 22.01 -29.46 5.94
CA VAL A 36 22.70 -28.89 4.78
C VAL A 36 23.49 -30.01 4.11
N ASP A 37 22.85 -30.77 3.25
CA ASP A 37 23.55 -31.66 2.34
C ASP A 37 22.94 -31.54 0.93
N ASP A 38 23.85 -31.39 -0.05
CA ASP A 38 23.64 -31.24 -1.50
C ASP A 38 23.57 -29.81 -2.07
N VAL A 39 24.77 -29.17 -2.06
CA VAL A 39 25.08 -28.12 -3.02
C VAL A 39 25.81 -28.77 -4.21
N PRO A 40 25.22 -28.82 -5.42
CA PRO A 40 25.95 -29.33 -6.58
C PRO A 40 27.09 -28.37 -6.96
N THR A 41 28.26 -28.92 -7.06
CA THR A 41 29.50 -28.26 -7.52
C THR A 41 29.30 -27.70 -8.93
N LEU A 42 29.56 -26.41 -9.09
CA LEU A 42 29.55 -25.72 -10.39
C LEU A 42 30.70 -26.30 -11.25
N GLU A 43 30.38 -27.22 -12.15
CA GLU A 43 31.28 -27.63 -13.22
C GLU A 43 31.56 -26.45 -14.16
N GLN A 44 32.83 -26.27 -14.47
CA GLN A 44 33.38 -25.22 -15.30
C GLN A 44 32.74 -25.19 -16.69
N ARG A 45 31.94 -24.21 -16.98
CA ARG A 45 31.56 -23.88 -18.36
C ARG A 45 32.77 -23.29 -19.08
N PRO A 46 33.12 -23.77 -20.30
CA PRO A 46 34.17 -23.14 -21.09
C PRO A 46 33.74 -21.70 -21.45
N ALA A 47 34.66 -20.77 -21.30
CA ALA A 47 34.48 -19.38 -21.66
C ALA A 47 34.12 -19.25 -23.15
N PRO A 48 33.13 -18.40 -23.49
CA PRO A 48 32.84 -18.12 -24.90
C PRO A 48 34.05 -17.38 -25.53
N LEU A 49 34.52 -17.92 -26.64
CA LEU A 49 35.58 -17.30 -27.47
C LEU A 49 35.04 -15.94 -27.97
N LEU A 50 35.63 -14.86 -27.50
CA LEU A 50 35.43 -13.53 -28.01
C LEU A 50 35.93 -13.46 -29.45
N PRO A 51 35.17 -12.96 -30.42
CA PRO A 51 35.69 -12.75 -31.77
C PRO A 51 36.73 -11.62 -31.78
N THR A 52 37.96 -11.97 -32.09
CA THR A 52 39.06 -11.04 -32.28
C THR A 52 38.92 -10.42 -33.69
N ALA A 53 38.07 -9.40 -33.77
CA ALA A 53 38.11 -8.49 -34.94
C ALA A 53 37.86 -7.08 -34.37
N ALA A 54 38.93 -6.29 -34.35
CA ALA A 54 38.83 -4.86 -34.08
C ALA A 54 38.03 -4.24 -35.24
N PRO A 55 36.90 -3.56 -34.98
CA PRO A 55 36.24 -2.77 -36.01
C PRO A 55 37.09 -1.54 -36.30
N ALA A 56 37.29 -1.32 -37.61
CA ALA A 56 37.91 -0.11 -38.15
C ALA A 56 37.25 1.15 -37.61
N ALA A 57 38.08 2.16 -37.35
CA ALA A 57 37.82 3.55 -37.00
C ALA A 57 36.34 3.89 -36.69
N SER A 58 36.00 3.94 -35.41
CA SER A 58 34.76 4.52 -34.92
C SER A 58 34.63 5.95 -35.43
N GLN A 59 33.78 6.17 -36.43
CA GLN A 59 33.27 7.50 -36.72
C GLN A 59 32.51 7.96 -35.47
N ALA A 60 33.04 8.97 -34.79
CA ALA A 60 32.38 9.60 -33.65
C ALA A 60 31.01 10.11 -34.12
N VAL A 61 29.97 9.39 -33.75
CA VAL A 61 28.58 9.83 -33.97
C VAL A 61 28.40 11.09 -33.14
N SER A 62 28.03 12.20 -33.80
CA SER A 62 27.82 13.45 -33.07
C SER A 62 26.73 13.27 -32.06
N LEU A 63 26.80 14.01 -30.94
CA LEU A 63 25.82 13.93 -29.85
C LEU A 63 24.40 14.17 -30.35
N ASP A 64 24.23 15.01 -31.37
CA ASP A 64 22.94 15.32 -31.99
C ASP A 64 22.43 14.19 -32.87
N ALA A 65 23.31 13.50 -33.63
CA ALA A 65 22.95 12.29 -34.37
C ALA A 65 22.56 11.14 -33.45
N TRP A 66 23.25 11.01 -32.30
CA TRP A 66 22.87 10.03 -31.29
C TRP A 66 21.51 10.37 -30.66
N ARG A 67 21.25 11.64 -30.33
CA ARG A 67 19.94 12.11 -29.82
C ARG A 67 18.82 11.88 -30.83
N ALA A 68 19.07 12.08 -32.10
CA ALA A 68 18.10 11.81 -33.18
C ALA A 68 17.76 10.31 -33.26
N LEU A 69 18.78 9.43 -33.24
CA LEU A 69 18.62 7.98 -33.21
C LEU A 69 17.86 7.47 -31.97
N VAL A 70 18.10 8.08 -30.81
CA VAL A 70 17.38 7.74 -29.55
C VAL A 70 15.92 8.19 -29.67
N ARG A 71 15.64 9.37 -30.22
CA ARG A 71 14.25 9.84 -30.44
C ARG A 71 13.48 8.98 -31.46
N GLU A 72 14.15 8.43 -32.46
CA GLU A 72 13.50 7.57 -33.46
C GLU A 72 13.23 6.16 -32.96
N ARG A 73 14.03 5.66 -31.97
CA ARG A 73 13.88 4.33 -31.37
C ARG A 73 13.03 4.29 -30.12
N ILE A 74 12.84 5.42 -29.44
CA ILE A 74 11.92 5.53 -28.33
C ILE A 74 10.63 6.13 -28.91
N PRO A 75 9.57 5.33 -29.14
CA PRO A 75 8.28 5.91 -29.49
C PRO A 75 7.97 7.01 -28.47
N ALA A 76 7.47 8.16 -28.95
CA ALA A 76 6.98 9.19 -28.05
C ALA A 76 6.07 8.47 -27.04
N PRO A 77 6.21 8.72 -25.71
CA PRO A 77 5.34 8.08 -24.76
C PRO A 77 3.91 8.35 -25.25
N GLU A 78 3.19 7.26 -25.54
CA GLU A 78 1.74 7.33 -25.70
C GLU A 78 1.29 8.16 -24.52
N THR A 79 0.40 9.13 -24.74
CA THR A 79 -0.03 10.10 -23.72
C THR A 79 -0.38 9.30 -22.48
N GLU A 80 0.61 9.08 -21.61
CA GLU A 80 0.44 8.32 -20.38
C GLU A 80 -0.67 9.05 -19.63
N SER A 81 -1.80 8.38 -19.46
CA SER A 81 -2.86 8.90 -18.63
C SER A 81 -2.22 9.25 -17.29
N GLN A 82 -2.42 10.48 -16.84
CA GLN A 82 -1.81 10.90 -15.57
C GLN A 82 -2.17 9.90 -14.48
N PRO A 83 -1.21 9.48 -13.65
CA PRO A 83 -1.47 8.53 -12.59
C PRO A 83 -2.51 9.12 -11.63
N HIS A 84 -3.43 8.28 -11.17
CA HIS A 84 -4.50 8.62 -10.25
C HIS A 84 -4.38 7.83 -8.96
N TRP A 85 -4.91 8.36 -7.87
CA TRP A 85 -4.95 7.66 -6.59
C TRP A 85 -6.09 6.63 -6.58
N ASN A 86 -5.83 5.44 -7.09
CA ASN A 86 -6.77 4.32 -7.15
C ASN A 86 -6.06 2.98 -6.89
N ARG A 87 -6.82 1.91 -6.68
CA ARG A 87 -6.28 0.58 -6.40
C ARG A 87 -5.41 0.06 -7.55
N ALA A 88 -5.85 0.25 -8.79
CA ALA A 88 -5.14 -0.27 -9.96
C ALA A 88 -3.72 0.33 -10.08
N GLU A 89 -3.57 1.63 -9.82
CA GLU A 89 -2.25 2.28 -9.77
C GLU A 89 -1.37 1.75 -8.63
N LEU A 90 -1.98 1.33 -7.53
CA LEU A 90 -1.28 0.81 -6.35
C LEU A 90 -1.08 -0.71 -6.37
N ALA A 91 -1.64 -1.42 -7.32
CA ALA A 91 -1.53 -2.87 -7.46
C ALA A 91 -0.07 -3.33 -7.58
N GLY A 92 0.29 -4.37 -6.85
CA GLY A 92 1.66 -4.88 -6.74
C GLY A 92 2.64 -3.96 -5.99
N ARG A 93 2.13 -3.00 -5.20
CA ARG A 93 2.95 -1.98 -4.53
C ARG A 93 2.71 -1.93 -3.02
N VAL A 94 3.74 -1.46 -2.32
CA VAL A 94 3.61 -0.93 -0.96
C VAL A 94 3.68 0.58 -1.05
N ALA A 95 2.60 1.24 -0.66
CA ALA A 95 2.46 2.69 -0.62
C ALA A 95 2.40 3.19 0.83
N GLU A 96 2.83 4.43 1.06
CA GLU A 96 2.77 5.12 2.34
C GLU A 96 2.01 6.44 2.19
N LEU A 97 0.94 6.58 2.96
CA LEU A 97 0.22 7.85 3.16
C LEU A 97 0.71 8.50 4.44
N CYS A 98 1.36 9.65 4.29
CA CYS A 98 1.90 10.42 5.40
C CYS A 98 1.04 11.64 5.70
N GLY A 99 0.76 11.87 6.97
CA GLY A 99 0.09 13.09 7.40
C GLY A 99 0.10 13.22 8.91
N GLY A 100 0.13 14.45 9.43
CA GLY A 100 0.02 14.71 10.87
C GLY A 100 -1.38 14.32 11.42
N ARG A 101 -1.60 14.52 12.72
CA ARG A 101 -2.83 14.10 13.44
C ARG A 101 -4.16 14.60 12.84
N ALA A 102 -4.16 15.69 12.09
CA ALA A 102 -5.33 16.25 11.42
C ALA A 102 -5.27 16.08 9.90
N SER A 103 -4.64 15.01 9.43
CA SER A 103 -4.42 14.75 8.01
C SER A 103 -5.67 14.22 7.30
N ALA A 104 -5.58 14.17 5.97
CA ALA A 104 -6.58 13.55 5.11
C ALA A 104 -6.32 12.05 4.86
N ALA A 105 -5.44 11.38 5.63
CA ALA A 105 -5.04 10.01 5.37
C ALA A 105 -6.23 9.04 5.35
N PHE A 106 -7.13 9.14 6.33
CA PHE A 106 -8.34 8.32 6.34
C PHE A 106 -9.27 8.61 5.15
N THR A 107 -9.38 9.87 4.71
CA THR A 107 -10.20 10.23 3.55
C THR A 107 -9.71 9.53 2.29
N PHE A 108 -8.40 9.60 2.01
CA PHE A 108 -7.81 8.91 0.86
C PHE A 108 -7.77 7.39 1.01
N ALA A 109 -7.67 6.86 2.22
CA ALA A 109 -7.79 5.43 2.47
C ALA A 109 -9.22 4.93 2.22
N VAL A 110 -10.24 5.69 2.64
CA VAL A 110 -11.66 5.38 2.37
C VAL A 110 -11.96 5.47 0.88
N SER A 111 -11.39 6.42 0.12
CA SER A 111 -11.57 6.47 -1.33
C SER A 111 -11.02 5.22 -2.02
N LEU A 112 -9.89 4.67 -1.54
CA LEU A 112 -9.36 3.39 -2.05
C LEU A 112 -10.25 2.19 -1.67
N LEU A 113 -10.88 2.19 -0.49
CA LEU A 113 -11.85 1.15 -0.13
C LEU A 113 -13.03 1.14 -1.09
N LEU A 114 -13.58 2.32 -1.40
CA LEU A 114 -14.67 2.46 -2.37
C LEU A 114 -14.26 1.95 -3.74
N ASP A 115 -13.11 2.41 -4.24
CA ASP A 115 -12.57 1.99 -5.53
C ASP A 115 -12.35 0.47 -5.59
N ALA A 116 -11.81 -0.15 -4.53
CA ALA A 116 -11.65 -1.60 -4.45
C ALA A 116 -13.00 -2.32 -4.48
N GLN A 117 -13.99 -1.85 -3.71
CA GLN A 117 -15.33 -2.45 -3.66
C GLN A 117 -16.08 -2.30 -4.98
N GLU A 118 -15.96 -1.16 -5.66
CA GLU A 118 -16.52 -0.94 -7.00
C GLU A 118 -15.94 -1.90 -8.05
N GLN A 119 -14.66 -2.28 -7.89
CA GLN A 119 -13.99 -3.28 -8.73
C GLN A 119 -14.27 -4.73 -8.29
N GLY A 120 -15.05 -4.95 -7.24
CA GLY A 120 -15.33 -6.27 -6.67
C GLY A 120 -14.16 -6.90 -5.92
N GLU A 121 -13.17 -6.08 -5.54
CA GLU A 121 -11.98 -6.54 -4.83
C GLU A 121 -12.18 -6.53 -3.32
N PRO A 122 -11.96 -7.67 -2.64
CA PRO A 122 -11.98 -7.70 -1.19
C PRO A 122 -10.93 -6.80 -0.56
N ALA A 123 -11.33 -6.07 0.48
CA ALA A 123 -10.45 -5.16 1.19
C ALA A 123 -10.40 -5.46 2.69
N ALA A 124 -9.24 -5.19 3.30
CA ALA A 124 -9.10 -5.26 4.75
C ALA A 124 -8.46 -4.00 5.34
N TRP A 125 -8.97 -3.61 6.52
CA TRP A 125 -8.41 -2.56 7.36
C TRP A 125 -7.80 -3.18 8.61
N ILE A 126 -6.48 -3.03 8.79
CA ILE A 126 -5.73 -3.63 9.88
C ILE A 126 -5.24 -2.51 10.79
N THR A 127 -5.62 -2.56 12.06
CA THR A 127 -5.36 -1.49 13.00
C THR A 127 -5.26 -2.01 14.43
N THR A 128 -4.99 -1.15 15.39
CA THR A 128 -5.04 -1.48 16.82
C THR A 128 -6.43 -1.21 17.40
N ARG A 129 -6.65 -1.61 18.65
CA ARG A 129 -7.89 -1.34 19.39
C ARG A 129 -8.10 0.15 19.68
N GLU A 130 -7.00 0.91 19.75
CA GLU A 130 -6.98 2.35 20.10
C GLU A 130 -7.02 3.26 18.85
N SER A 131 -7.15 2.69 17.66
CA SER A 131 -7.20 3.46 16.42
C SER A 131 -8.43 4.34 16.34
N ALA A 132 -8.25 5.48 15.69
CA ALA A 132 -9.32 6.41 15.34
C ALA A 132 -10.24 5.90 14.23
N PHE A 133 -9.98 4.72 13.62
CA PHE A 133 -10.85 4.16 12.60
C PHE A 133 -12.23 3.84 13.15
N TYR A 134 -13.22 4.57 12.66
CA TYR A 134 -14.63 4.45 13.06
C TYR A 134 -15.47 3.97 11.86
N PRO A 135 -15.89 2.68 11.85
CA PRO A 135 -16.61 2.10 10.73
C PRO A 135 -17.86 2.87 10.27
N PRO A 136 -18.68 3.50 11.14
CA PRO A 136 -19.81 4.30 10.69
C PRO A 136 -19.43 5.47 9.79
N ASP A 137 -18.27 6.10 9.99
CA ASP A 137 -17.79 7.18 9.13
C ASP A 137 -17.46 6.65 7.72
N ALA A 138 -16.88 5.44 7.62
CA ALA A 138 -16.65 4.79 6.34
C ALA A 138 -17.97 4.46 5.64
N ALA A 139 -18.97 3.94 6.37
CA ALA A 139 -20.31 3.66 5.84
C ALA A 139 -21.03 4.94 5.37
N ALA A 140 -20.90 6.03 6.11
CA ALA A 140 -21.49 7.33 5.73
C ALA A 140 -20.88 7.88 4.41
N ASN A 141 -19.70 7.43 4.04
CA ASN A 141 -19.04 7.73 2.77
C ASN A 141 -19.29 6.68 1.68
N GLY A 142 -20.13 5.67 1.92
CA GLY A 142 -20.55 4.69 0.93
C GLY A 142 -19.86 3.34 1.00
N VAL A 143 -18.92 3.13 1.92
CA VAL A 143 -18.25 1.83 2.09
C VAL A 143 -19.22 0.77 2.60
N ASP A 144 -19.34 -0.35 1.90
CA ASP A 144 -20.08 -1.52 2.38
C ASP A 144 -19.29 -2.21 3.51
N LEU A 145 -19.77 -2.04 4.74
CA LEU A 145 -19.14 -2.67 5.91
C LEU A 145 -19.30 -4.20 5.94
N ALA A 146 -20.25 -4.77 5.19
CA ALA A 146 -20.39 -6.22 5.09
C ALA A 146 -19.28 -6.85 4.23
N ALA A 147 -18.73 -6.06 3.30
CA ALA A 147 -17.62 -6.44 2.42
C ALA A 147 -16.24 -6.00 2.95
N LEU A 148 -16.17 -5.33 4.10
CA LEU A 148 -14.92 -4.85 4.69
C LEU A 148 -14.47 -5.74 5.87
N VAL A 149 -13.29 -6.33 5.76
CA VAL A 149 -12.64 -7.05 6.87
C VAL A 149 -11.89 -6.05 7.75
N VAL A 150 -12.29 -5.94 9.04
CA VAL A 150 -11.57 -5.09 10.00
C VAL A 150 -10.85 -5.97 11.03
N VAL A 151 -9.53 -5.90 11.04
CA VAL A 151 -8.67 -6.64 11.97
C VAL A 151 -8.14 -5.67 13.03
N ARG A 152 -8.46 -5.93 14.30
CA ARG A 152 -7.97 -5.16 15.44
C ARG A 152 -6.93 -5.97 16.20
N THR A 153 -5.69 -5.53 16.14
CA THR A 153 -4.55 -6.17 16.81
C THR A 153 -4.36 -5.62 18.23
N PRO A 154 -3.71 -6.39 19.14
CA PRO A 154 -3.44 -5.93 20.49
C PRO A 154 -2.40 -4.81 20.57
N GLY A 155 -1.49 -4.70 19.58
CA GLY A 155 -0.45 -3.69 19.52
C GLY A 155 -0.03 -3.41 18.08
N MET A 156 0.67 -2.30 17.89
CA MET A 156 1.07 -1.80 16.57
C MET A 156 2.04 -2.75 15.83
N GLU A 157 2.90 -3.45 16.56
CA GLU A 157 3.86 -4.41 16.04
C GLU A 157 3.20 -5.65 15.41
N HIS A 158 1.94 -5.91 15.76
CA HIS A 158 1.15 -7.00 15.20
C HIS A 158 0.45 -6.63 13.89
N VAL A 159 0.28 -5.34 13.58
CA VAL A 159 -0.41 -4.88 12.35
C VAL A 159 0.28 -5.42 11.08
N PRO A 160 1.62 -5.28 10.89
CA PRO A 160 2.27 -5.82 9.71
C PRO A 160 2.29 -7.35 9.66
N ARG A 161 2.28 -8.04 10.81
CA ARG A 161 2.18 -9.51 10.88
C ARG A 161 0.79 -10.00 10.45
N ALA A 162 -0.26 -9.32 10.88
CA ALA A 162 -1.62 -9.61 10.45
C ALA A 162 -1.76 -9.39 8.93
N ALA A 163 -1.14 -8.34 8.39
CA ALA A 163 -1.09 -8.10 6.95
C ALA A 163 -0.38 -9.23 6.18
N ASP A 164 0.75 -9.75 6.69
CA ASP A 164 1.45 -10.90 6.11
C ASP A 164 0.54 -12.14 6.06
N GLN A 165 -0.20 -12.42 7.13
CA GLN A 165 -1.13 -13.55 7.18
C GLN A 165 -2.28 -13.41 6.18
N LEU A 166 -2.92 -12.23 6.12
CA LEU A 166 -3.99 -11.96 5.17
C LEU A 166 -3.49 -11.99 3.73
N GLY A 167 -2.34 -11.38 3.46
CA GLY A 167 -1.74 -11.32 2.13
C GLY A 167 -1.38 -12.69 1.56
N ARG A 168 -1.00 -13.66 2.39
CA ARG A 168 -0.72 -15.05 1.95
C ARG A 168 -1.94 -15.78 1.39
N SER A 169 -3.14 -15.38 1.77
CA SER A 169 -4.35 -16.00 1.22
C SER A 169 -4.57 -15.67 -0.26
N GLY A 170 -4.00 -14.54 -0.74
CA GLY A 170 -4.26 -14.03 -2.09
C GLY A 170 -5.70 -13.58 -2.33
N ALA A 171 -6.52 -13.50 -1.27
CA ALA A 171 -7.93 -13.19 -1.37
C ALA A 171 -8.26 -11.70 -1.32
N PHE A 172 -7.26 -10.84 -1.09
CA PHE A 172 -7.47 -9.40 -0.92
C PHE A 172 -6.82 -8.62 -2.06
N GLY A 173 -7.57 -7.70 -2.65
CA GLY A 173 -7.04 -6.72 -3.59
C GLY A 173 -6.46 -5.48 -2.92
N LEU A 174 -6.87 -5.20 -1.65
CA LEU A 174 -6.40 -4.04 -0.90
C LEU A 174 -6.22 -4.36 0.59
N LEU A 175 -5.05 -4.04 1.14
CA LEU A 175 -4.78 -4.04 2.58
C LEU A 175 -4.40 -2.64 3.04
N ILE A 176 -5.14 -2.08 4.00
CA ILE A 176 -4.80 -0.82 4.67
C ILE A 176 -4.24 -1.13 6.05
N LEU A 177 -3.01 -0.69 6.30
CA LEU A 177 -2.29 -0.84 7.55
C LEU A 177 -2.27 0.51 8.26
N ASP A 178 -3.07 0.65 9.29
CA ASP A 178 -3.11 1.86 10.12
C ASP A 178 -2.03 1.76 11.21
N LEU A 179 -0.88 2.37 10.92
CA LEU A 179 0.33 2.30 11.73
C LEU A 179 0.51 3.51 12.66
N GLY A 180 -0.22 4.61 12.43
CA GLY A 180 -0.19 5.79 13.29
C GLY A 180 1.20 6.41 13.49
N ALA A 181 1.39 7.01 14.67
CA ALA A 181 2.64 7.67 15.05
C ALA A 181 3.73 6.64 15.44
N GLY A 182 4.99 6.95 15.09
CA GLY A 182 6.13 6.09 15.43
C GLY A 182 6.17 4.76 14.67
N ALA A 183 5.41 4.64 13.59
CA ALA A 183 5.32 3.47 12.73
C ALA A 183 6.69 2.90 12.36
N ARG A 184 6.87 1.62 12.58
CA ARG A 184 8.07 0.86 12.16
C ARG A 184 7.62 -0.51 11.66
N VAL A 185 8.11 -0.87 10.49
CA VAL A 185 7.93 -2.21 9.92
C VAL A 185 9.33 -2.78 9.68
N PRO A 186 9.68 -3.94 10.25
CA PRO A 186 10.98 -4.56 9.98
C PRO A 186 11.16 -4.81 8.48
N THR A 187 12.32 -4.45 7.92
CA THR A 187 12.62 -4.60 6.48
C THR A 187 12.35 -6.01 5.94
N PRO A 188 12.69 -7.12 6.64
CA PRO A 188 12.37 -8.47 6.14
C PRO A 188 10.85 -8.71 6.01
N LEU A 189 10.05 -8.16 6.92
CA LEU A 189 8.60 -8.27 6.86
C LEU A 189 8.02 -7.42 5.73
N LEU A 190 8.53 -6.20 5.55
CA LEU A 190 8.10 -5.32 4.47
C LEU A 190 8.48 -5.90 3.09
N SER A 191 9.65 -6.56 2.98
CA SER A 191 10.06 -7.28 1.78
C SER A 191 9.11 -8.42 1.43
N ARG A 192 8.66 -9.19 2.43
CA ARG A 192 7.62 -10.22 2.22
C ARG A 192 6.29 -9.63 1.78
N LEU A 193 5.84 -8.57 2.44
CA LEU A 193 4.61 -7.86 2.07
C LEU A 193 4.68 -7.36 0.62
N LEU A 194 5.81 -6.80 0.20
CA LEU A 194 6.02 -6.39 -1.19
C LEU A 194 5.94 -7.57 -2.16
N GLY A 195 6.60 -8.70 -1.81
CA GLY A 195 6.52 -9.92 -2.62
C GLY A 195 5.10 -10.47 -2.73
N LEU A 196 4.30 -10.43 -1.65
CA LEU A 196 2.90 -10.82 -1.67
C LEU A 196 2.04 -9.86 -2.51
N ALA A 197 2.29 -8.54 -2.38
CA ALA A 197 1.62 -7.53 -3.19
C ALA A 197 1.83 -7.80 -4.69
N GLN A 198 3.09 -8.04 -5.10
CA GLN A 198 3.44 -8.34 -6.49
C GLN A 198 2.86 -9.67 -6.99
N LYS A 199 2.89 -10.71 -6.13
CA LYS A 199 2.39 -12.05 -6.50
C LYS A 199 0.89 -12.08 -6.73
N HIS A 200 0.13 -11.30 -5.96
CA HIS A 200 -1.34 -11.35 -5.94
C HIS A 200 -1.99 -10.09 -6.52
N ASP A 201 -1.21 -9.20 -7.15
CA ASP A 201 -1.68 -7.91 -7.67
C ASP A 201 -2.44 -7.06 -6.63
N MET A 202 -2.01 -7.17 -5.38
CA MET A 202 -2.63 -6.55 -4.22
C MET A 202 -1.99 -5.18 -3.93
N ALA A 203 -2.79 -4.19 -3.58
CA ALA A 203 -2.31 -2.92 -3.06
C ALA A 203 -2.14 -2.99 -1.53
N ILE A 204 -0.99 -2.56 -1.01
CA ILE A 204 -0.75 -2.42 0.43
C ILE A 204 -0.48 -0.95 0.74
N VAL A 205 -1.30 -0.35 1.60
CA VAL A 205 -1.21 1.05 1.95
C VAL A 205 -0.97 1.21 3.45
N CYS A 206 0.16 1.80 3.81
CA CYS A 206 0.54 2.11 5.18
C CYS A 206 0.15 3.54 5.52
N LEU A 207 -0.71 3.73 6.52
CA LEU A 207 -1.04 5.06 7.05
C LEU A 207 -0.08 5.39 8.19
N THR A 208 0.62 6.52 8.08
CA THR A 208 1.61 6.94 9.08
C THR A 208 1.41 8.39 9.50
N GLU A 209 1.61 8.66 10.78
CA GLU A 209 1.65 10.02 11.30
C GLU A 209 3.10 10.55 11.27
N LYS A 210 3.52 11.02 10.10
CA LYS A 210 4.84 11.58 9.87
C LYS A 210 4.74 12.97 9.24
N ALA A 211 5.71 13.81 9.52
CA ALA A 211 5.89 15.05 8.78
C ALA A 211 6.50 14.75 7.39
N SER A 212 6.29 15.66 6.44
CA SER A 212 6.74 15.50 5.05
C SER A 212 8.27 15.44 4.90
N ASP A 213 9.00 16.05 5.82
CA ASP A 213 10.47 16.04 5.88
C ASP A 213 11.07 14.73 6.45
N GLN A 214 10.24 13.90 7.09
CA GLN A 214 10.69 12.62 7.61
C GLN A 214 10.83 11.57 6.50
N PRO A 215 11.75 10.61 6.62
CA PRO A 215 11.94 9.58 5.61
C PRO A 215 10.74 8.62 5.52
N SER A 216 10.59 7.94 4.37
CA SER A 216 9.65 6.83 4.21
C SER A 216 9.91 5.75 5.26
N LEU A 217 8.90 4.88 5.50
CA LEU A 217 9.01 3.70 6.37
C LEU A 217 10.25 2.86 6.02
N ASP A 218 10.51 2.70 4.73
CA ASP A 218 11.64 1.93 4.21
C ASP A 218 11.90 2.31 2.74
N SER A 219 13.05 1.92 2.23
CA SER A 219 13.40 2.04 0.80
C SER A 219 12.49 1.19 -0.10
N LEU A 220 11.91 0.11 0.42
CA LEU A 220 10.97 -0.79 -0.29
C LEU A 220 9.62 -0.14 -0.58
N VAL A 221 9.23 0.90 0.16
CA VAL A 221 8.05 1.70 -0.18
C VAL A 221 8.23 2.28 -1.58
N SER A 222 7.32 1.93 -2.50
CA SER A 222 7.42 2.31 -3.91
C SER A 222 6.72 3.63 -4.23
N LEU A 223 5.75 4.01 -3.43
CA LEU A 223 5.02 5.27 -3.52
C LEU A 223 4.85 5.87 -2.13
N ARG A 224 5.14 7.16 -1.99
CA ARG A 224 4.83 7.92 -0.79
C ARG A 224 4.07 9.17 -1.17
N ALA A 225 2.96 9.41 -0.51
CA ALA A 225 2.18 10.61 -0.66
C ALA A 225 1.99 11.31 0.69
N ASP A 226 2.16 12.61 0.67
CA ASP A 226 1.83 13.50 1.79
C ASP A 226 0.39 13.97 1.63
N VAL A 227 -0.36 13.94 2.71
CA VAL A 227 -1.78 14.33 2.71
C VAL A 227 -2.08 15.43 3.70
N LEU A 228 -2.84 16.41 3.23
CA LEU A 228 -3.18 17.61 3.98
C LEU A 228 -4.68 17.82 3.92
N ARG A 229 -5.25 18.31 5.03
CA ARG A 229 -6.62 18.80 5.08
C ARG A 229 -6.61 20.30 5.39
N SER A 230 -7.24 21.09 4.55
CA SER A 230 -7.42 22.52 4.72
C SER A 230 -8.91 22.88 4.77
N ARG A 231 -9.29 23.77 5.69
CA ARG A 231 -10.68 24.27 5.76
C ARG A 231 -10.91 25.28 4.65
N GLN A 232 -11.93 25.09 3.84
CA GLN A 232 -12.33 25.99 2.77
C GLN A 232 -13.44 26.95 3.21
N SER A 233 -14.44 26.43 3.91
CA SER A 233 -15.57 27.17 4.47
C SER A 233 -16.17 26.40 5.65
N PRO A 234 -17.13 26.92 6.40
CA PRO A 234 -17.82 26.15 7.43
C PRO A 234 -18.34 24.82 6.88
N GLY A 235 -17.95 23.72 7.53
CA GLY A 235 -18.34 22.37 7.15
C GLY A 235 -17.74 21.83 5.84
N ARG A 236 -16.84 22.56 5.15
CA ARG A 236 -16.18 22.11 3.91
C ARG A 236 -14.67 22.10 4.05
N PHE A 237 -14.06 21.06 3.55
CA PHE A 237 -12.59 20.84 3.58
C PHE A 237 -12.08 20.45 2.20
N ALA A 238 -10.90 20.95 1.85
CA ALA A 238 -10.12 20.37 0.76
C ALA A 238 -9.11 19.39 1.37
N CYS A 239 -9.17 18.15 0.90
CA CYS A 239 -8.23 17.10 1.22
C CYS A 239 -7.31 16.93 0.02
N THR A 240 -6.03 17.26 0.18
CA THR A 240 -5.03 17.23 -0.89
C THR A 240 -4.05 16.09 -0.64
N LEU A 241 -3.81 15.28 -1.66
CA LEU A 241 -2.77 14.27 -1.72
C LEU A 241 -1.71 14.75 -2.70
N ARG A 242 -0.44 14.68 -2.32
CA ARG A 242 0.70 14.97 -3.18
C ARG A 242 1.74 13.86 -3.08
N VAL A 243 2.06 13.25 -4.19
CA VAL A 243 3.05 12.19 -4.26
C VAL A 243 4.45 12.77 -4.19
N ALA A 244 5.16 12.46 -3.10
CA ALA A 244 6.52 12.90 -2.85
C ALA A 244 7.57 11.92 -3.40
N LYS A 245 7.20 10.63 -3.53
CA LYS A 245 8.05 9.57 -4.08
C LYS A 245 7.20 8.64 -4.91
N ASP A 246 7.65 8.33 -6.11
CA ASP A 246 7.09 7.29 -6.96
C ASP A 246 8.21 6.58 -7.72
N LYS A 247 8.20 5.24 -7.71
CA LYS A 247 9.18 4.41 -8.44
C LYS A 247 8.71 4.00 -9.83
N ARG A 248 7.43 4.22 -10.17
CA ARG A 248 6.89 3.95 -11.51
C ARG A 248 6.82 5.21 -12.35
N HIS A 249 6.36 6.31 -11.75
CA HIS A 249 6.17 7.59 -12.42
C HIS A 249 7.04 8.68 -11.80
N ALA A 250 7.11 9.84 -12.45
CA ALA A 250 7.74 11.01 -11.86
C ALA A 250 6.94 11.47 -10.62
N PRO A 251 7.60 11.85 -9.52
CA PRO A 251 6.93 12.39 -8.34
C PRO A 251 6.30 13.76 -8.65
N GLY A 252 5.36 14.19 -7.80
CA GLY A 252 4.75 15.53 -7.87
C GLY A 252 3.31 15.54 -8.35
N TRP A 253 2.79 14.42 -8.86
CA TRP A 253 1.36 14.31 -9.13
C TRP A 253 0.54 14.21 -7.84
N GLY A 254 -0.76 14.41 -7.94
CA GLY A 254 -1.64 14.36 -6.78
C GLY A 254 -3.08 14.70 -7.11
N GLU A 255 -3.92 14.65 -6.08
CA GLU A 255 -5.35 14.88 -6.19
C GLU A 255 -5.88 15.77 -5.07
N THR A 256 -7.00 16.41 -5.32
CA THR A 256 -7.73 17.18 -4.30
C THR A 256 -9.19 16.76 -4.28
N LEU A 257 -9.64 16.30 -3.11
CA LEU A 257 -11.02 15.94 -2.85
C LEU A 257 -11.69 17.04 -2.03
N LEU A 258 -12.89 17.45 -2.44
CA LEU A 258 -13.72 18.36 -1.65
C LEU A 258 -14.64 17.53 -0.75
N CYS A 259 -14.43 17.63 0.56
CA CYS A 259 -15.13 16.84 1.55
C CYS A 259 -16.05 17.71 2.42
N ARG A 260 -17.15 17.13 2.88
CA ARG A 260 -17.98 17.71 3.94
C ARG A 260 -17.53 17.17 5.28
N GLY A 261 -17.54 18.03 6.30
CA GLY A 261 -17.34 17.58 7.68
C GLY A 261 -18.54 16.75 8.16
N PRO A 262 -18.35 15.98 9.28
CA PRO A 262 -19.43 15.22 9.87
C PRO A 262 -20.63 16.12 10.18
N ALA A 263 -21.84 15.55 10.04
CA ALA A 263 -23.08 16.23 10.38
C ALA A 263 -23.04 16.65 11.87
N GLY A 264 -23.30 17.91 12.15
CA GLY A 264 -23.32 18.46 13.53
C GLY A 264 -22.06 19.25 13.93
N VAL A 265 -21.01 19.27 13.13
CA VAL A 265 -19.85 20.16 13.29
C VAL A 265 -19.95 21.26 12.22
N GLN A 266 -20.71 22.31 12.52
CA GLN A 266 -20.85 23.51 11.68
C GLN A 266 -20.00 24.65 12.22
#